data_b6c992e1fcb55e7eadaedd32da923eaf
#
_entry.id   b6c992e1fcb55e7eadaedd32da923eaf
#
_cell.length_a   1.000
_cell.length_b   1.000
_cell.length_c   1.000
_cell.angle_alpha   90.00
_cell.angle_beta   90.00
_cell.angle_gamma   90.00
#
_symmetry.space_group_name_H-M   'P 1'
#
loop_
_entity.id
_entity.type
_entity.pdbx_description
1 polymer ?
#
loop_
_entity_poly.entity_id
_entity_poly.type
_entity_poly.pdbx_seq_one_letter_code
_entity_poly.pdbx_strand_id
1 'polypeptide(L)'
;MAQQQTNPEEVVLGQEAGGARVITLNRPRQLNGISDRVVYLLAQFLEKWEKDENAKLVIFKVALVNGLVMGGGAAMVAPLKFAVVTEKTIFATPEASVGLHTDCSFSYIHSRLPGYLGEYLALTGARLNAKEMISAGLATHFVSSEKLEELEKRLLNLDTGDESAVRAVIEEFSTDVQPDEDSILNKLSTINKCFSAETVEDIIKAFESEASIDGNQWIAPVLKGLRRSSPTALKITLRSIREGRKQSLPECLTKEFRLTMNILRSVVNGDVYEGIRALSIDKDNAPKWNPTTLEEVKNEDIDRVFQPFSSEQELQVPSDDSNRWAVTYSPQISVAHITHGSYLDS
;
A
#
# COMPACT_ATOMS: atom_id res chain seq x y z
N MET A 1 15.84 -2.30 -35.38
CA MET A 1 14.64 -2.76 -34.62
C MET A 1 14.91 -4.16 -34.13
N ALA A 2 15.38 -4.33 -32.92
CA ALA A 2 15.56 -5.66 -32.32
C ALA A 2 14.21 -6.08 -31.73
N GLN A 3 13.57 -7.05 -32.36
CA GLN A 3 12.44 -7.75 -31.76
C GLN A 3 13.00 -8.60 -30.60
N GLN A 4 12.78 -8.15 -29.37
CA GLN A 4 12.95 -9.05 -28.23
C GLN A 4 11.89 -10.13 -28.31
N GLN A 5 12.33 -11.39 -28.37
CA GLN A 5 11.49 -12.55 -28.14
C GLN A 5 10.96 -12.48 -26.70
N THR A 6 9.79 -11.88 -26.50
CA THR A 6 9.07 -11.99 -25.24
C THR A 6 8.61 -13.43 -25.13
N ASN A 7 9.16 -14.19 -24.18
CA ASN A 7 8.59 -15.49 -23.82
C ASN A 7 7.20 -15.23 -23.22
N PRO A 8 6.10 -15.62 -23.88
CA PRO A 8 4.75 -15.33 -23.41
C PRO A 8 4.40 -16.05 -22.09
N GLU A 9 5.24 -16.97 -21.64
CA GLU A 9 5.12 -17.65 -20.35
C GLU A 9 5.81 -16.90 -19.19
N GLU A 10 6.62 -15.87 -19.47
CA GLU A 10 7.31 -15.13 -18.44
C GLU A 10 6.34 -14.21 -17.67
N VAL A 11 6.41 -14.27 -16.35
CA VAL A 11 5.48 -13.55 -15.43
C VAL A 11 5.79 -12.06 -15.29
N VAL A 12 7.01 -11.63 -15.66
CA VAL A 12 7.44 -10.23 -15.74
C VAL A 12 8.13 -10.04 -17.08
N LEU A 13 7.72 -9.02 -17.82
CA LEU A 13 8.32 -8.65 -19.08
C LEU A 13 9.14 -7.37 -18.92
N GLY A 14 10.38 -7.39 -19.37
CA GLY A 14 11.26 -6.23 -19.47
C GLY A 14 11.42 -5.82 -20.94
N GLN A 15 11.24 -4.54 -21.25
CA GLN A 15 11.44 -3.97 -22.57
C GLN A 15 12.41 -2.80 -22.50
N GLU A 16 13.28 -2.69 -23.49
CA GLU A 16 14.21 -1.56 -23.66
C GLU A 16 13.77 -0.76 -24.90
N ALA A 17 13.56 0.54 -24.74
CA ALA A 17 13.13 1.44 -25.80
C ALA A 17 13.89 2.78 -25.67
N GLY A 18 14.94 2.96 -26.46
CA GLY A 18 15.84 4.12 -26.30
C GLY A 18 16.40 4.20 -24.88
N GLY A 19 16.27 5.36 -24.25
CA GLY A 19 16.63 5.58 -22.84
C GLY A 19 15.59 5.05 -21.83
N ALA A 20 14.42 4.61 -22.28
CA ALA A 20 13.39 4.08 -21.38
C ALA A 20 13.52 2.56 -21.18
N ARG A 21 13.16 2.12 -20.00
CA ARG A 21 13.05 0.72 -19.59
C ARG A 21 11.63 0.47 -19.08
N VAL A 22 10.95 -0.54 -19.62
CA VAL A 22 9.56 -0.83 -19.25
C VAL A 22 9.47 -2.16 -18.56
N ILE A 23 8.87 -2.18 -17.39
CA ILE A 23 8.50 -3.39 -16.65
C ILE A 23 7.00 -3.60 -16.76
N THR A 24 6.59 -4.79 -17.17
CA THR A 24 5.17 -5.19 -17.23
C THR A 24 4.96 -6.48 -16.45
N LEU A 25 4.03 -6.50 -15.50
CA LEU A 25 3.56 -7.73 -14.89
C LEU A 25 2.66 -8.47 -15.89
N ASN A 26 2.94 -9.75 -16.13
CA ASN A 26 2.27 -10.55 -17.14
C ASN A 26 1.58 -11.79 -16.55
N ARG A 27 0.73 -11.54 -15.55
CA ARG A 27 -0.11 -12.56 -14.91
C ARG A 27 -1.59 -12.14 -14.84
N PRO A 28 -2.21 -11.75 -15.98
CA PRO A 28 -3.56 -11.18 -15.95
C PRO A 28 -4.62 -12.14 -15.39
N ARG A 29 -4.45 -13.45 -15.60
CA ARG A 29 -5.35 -14.48 -15.06
C ARG A 29 -5.26 -14.62 -13.53
N GLN A 30 -4.17 -14.19 -12.91
CA GLN A 30 -3.94 -14.13 -11.47
C GLN A 30 -3.95 -12.70 -10.96
N LEU A 31 -4.61 -11.77 -11.68
CA LEU A 31 -4.70 -10.35 -11.34
C LEU A 31 -3.32 -9.71 -11.07
N ASN A 32 -2.28 -10.17 -11.77
CA ASN A 32 -0.88 -9.77 -11.57
C ASN A 32 -0.38 -9.95 -10.11
N GLY A 33 -0.91 -10.93 -9.40
CA GLY A 33 -0.51 -11.24 -8.04
C GLY A 33 1.00 -11.48 -7.92
N ILE A 34 1.57 -10.91 -6.85
CA ILE A 34 3.01 -11.01 -6.57
C ILE A 34 3.33 -12.42 -6.10
N SER A 35 4.37 -13.01 -6.67
CA SER A 35 4.95 -14.30 -6.27
C SER A 35 6.46 -14.16 -6.13
N ASP A 36 7.11 -15.15 -5.54
CA ASP A 36 8.58 -15.27 -5.46
C ASP A 36 9.24 -15.07 -6.84
N ARG A 37 8.70 -15.69 -7.89
CA ARG A 37 9.19 -15.54 -9.26
C ARG A 37 9.03 -14.11 -9.78
N VAL A 38 7.93 -13.42 -9.46
CA VAL A 38 7.74 -12.01 -9.82
C VAL A 38 8.78 -11.14 -9.13
N VAL A 39 8.97 -11.32 -7.82
CA VAL A 39 9.96 -10.55 -7.04
C VAL A 39 11.37 -10.77 -7.57
N TYR A 40 11.73 -12.01 -7.83
CA TYR A 40 13.04 -12.38 -8.38
C TYR A 40 13.32 -11.70 -9.73
N LEU A 41 12.38 -11.75 -10.67
CA LEU A 41 12.55 -11.13 -11.99
C LEU A 41 12.58 -9.60 -11.92
N LEU A 42 11.75 -9.01 -11.05
CA LEU A 42 11.80 -7.56 -10.82
C LEU A 42 13.17 -7.13 -10.30
N ALA A 43 13.71 -7.83 -9.31
CA ALA A 43 15.03 -7.54 -8.78
C ALA A 43 16.10 -7.64 -9.89
N GLN A 44 16.07 -8.69 -10.72
CA GLN A 44 17.01 -8.84 -11.83
C GLN A 44 16.95 -7.68 -12.84
N PHE A 45 15.73 -7.24 -13.23
CA PHE A 45 15.61 -6.11 -14.15
C PHE A 45 16.11 -4.81 -13.52
N LEU A 46 15.72 -4.53 -12.27
CA LEU A 46 16.13 -3.31 -11.58
C LEU A 46 17.64 -3.26 -11.37
N GLU A 47 18.26 -4.34 -10.90
CA GLU A 47 19.72 -4.43 -10.74
C GLU A 47 20.48 -4.28 -12.07
N LYS A 48 19.93 -4.87 -13.15
CA LYS A 48 20.51 -4.73 -14.50
C LYS A 48 20.48 -3.28 -14.96
N TRP A 49 19.33 -2.63 -14.83
CA TRP A 49 19.12 -1.28 -15.37
C TRP A 49 19.68 -0.18 -14.48
N GLU A 50 19.84 -0.44 -13.19
CA GLU A 50 20.57 0.49 -12.30
C GLU A 50 22.04 0.67 -12.71
N LYS A 51 22.64 -0.37 -13.28
CA LYS A 51 24.03 -0.37 -13.77
C LYS A 51 24.15 0.04 -15.24
N ASP A 52 23.05 0.27 -15.92
CA ASP A 52 23.02 0.63 -17.35
C ASP A 52 22.97 2.16 -17.51
N GLU A 53 24.09 2.74 -17.93
CA GLU A 53 24.22 4.19 -18.18
C GLU A 53 23.23 4.73 -19.24
N ASN A 54 22.70 3.85 -20.10
CA ASN A 54 21.67 4.19 -21.08
C ASN A 54 20.26 4.17 -20.53
N ALA A 55 20.04 3.59 -19.35
CA ALA A 55 18.75 3.63 -18.68
C ALA A 55 18.50 5.00 -18.05
N LYS A 56 17.68 5.80 -18.68
CA LYS A 56 17.32 7.17 -18.25
C LYS A 56 16.03 7.22 -17.44
N LEU A 57 15.08 6.34 -17.77
CA LEU A 57 13.74 6.30 -17.19
C LEU A 57 13.28 4.86 -17.07
N VAL A 58 12.78 4.47 -15.90
CA VAL A 58 12.08 3.18 -15.71
C VAL A 58 10.59 3.44 -15.64
N ILE A 59 9.83 2.84 -16.55
CA ILE A 59 8.37 2.85 -16.57
C ILE A 59 7.89 1.52 -16.04
N PHE A 60 7.29 1.55 -14.87
CA PHE A 60 6.66 0.38 -14.30
C PHE A 60 5.17 0.41 -14.61
N LYS A 61 4.67 -0.50 -15.45
CA LYS A 61 3.27 -0.46 -15.89
C LYS A 61 2.26 -0.62 -14.76
N VAL A 62 2.67 -1.13 -13.62
CA VAL A 62 1.86 -1.08 -12.39
C VAL A 62 1.72 0.36 -11.87
N ALA A 63 2.67 1.26 -12.17
CA ALA A 63 2.60 2.68 -11.80
C ALA A 63 1.68 3.49 -12.72
N LEU A 64 1.37 2.98 -13.91
CA LEU A 64 0.26 3.42 -14.76
C LEU A 64 -0.96 2.58 -14.40
N VAL A 65 -1.55 2.87 -13.25
CA VAL A 65 -2.50 2.00 -12.58
C VAL A 65 -3.88 2.12 -13.20
N ASN A 66 -4.31 1.07 -13.89
CA ASN A 66 -5.61 1.00 -14.55
C ASN A 66 -6.44 -0.18 -14.03
N GLY A 67 -6.62 -0.26 -12.71
CA GLY A 67 -7.35 -1.35 -12.07
C GLY A 67 -7.04 -1.53 -10.60
N LEU A 68 -7.09 -2.76 -10.09
CA LEU A 68 -6.90 -3.07 -8.68
C LEU A 68 -5.42 -2.96 -8.27
N VAL A 69 -5.18 -2.22 -7.18
CA VAL A 69 -3.89 -2.03 -6.53
C VAL A 69 -4.04 -2.38 -5.07
N MET A 70 -3.71 -3.61 -4.70
CA MET A 70 -3.97 -4.13 -3.36
C MET A 70 -2.76 -4.87 -2.80
N GLY A 71 -2.57 -4.82 -1.48
CA GLY A 71 -1.51 -5.52 -0.78
C GLY A 71 -0.13 -5.23 -1.35
N GLY A 72 0.68 -6.25 -1.62
CA GLY A 72 2.00 -6.11 -2.24
C GLY A 72 2.00 -5.35 -3.57
N GLY A 73 0.90 -5.38 -4.35
CA GLY A 73 0.75 -4.56 -5.55
C GLY A 73 0.69 -3.06 -5.22
N ALA A 74 0.04 -2.69 -4.14
CA ALA A 74 -0.01 -1.30 -3.68
C ALA A 74 1.37 -0.79 -3.24
N ALA A 75 2.17 -1.66 -2.63
CA ALA A 75 3.54 -1.35 -2.23
C ALA A 75 4.48 -1.04 -3.40
N MET A 76 4.15 -1.53 -4.59
CA MET A 76 4.92 -1.25 -5.82
C MET A 76 4.54 0.09 -6.46
N VAL A 77 3.48 0.74 -6.01
CA VAL A 77 2.96 1.99 -6.59
C VAL A 77 3.16 3.17 -5.64
N ALA A 78 2.73 3.03 -4.40
CA ALA A 78 2.69 4.12 -3.42
C ALA A 78 4.05 4.82 -3.18
N PRO A 79 5.23 4.13 -3.19
CA PRO A 79 6.51 4.78 -2.98
C PRO A 79 7.12 5.40 -4.26
N LEU A 80 6.46 5.30 -5.40
CA LEU A 80 7.02 5.79 -6.66
C LEU A 80 6.94 7.32 -6.77
N LYS A 81 7.96 7.92 -7.38
CA LYS A 81 8.01 9.36 -7.63
C LYS A 81 6.83 9.86 -8.47
N PHE A 82 6.40 9.06 -9.43
CA PHE A 82 5.21 9.30 -10.26
C PHE A 82 4.31 8.08 -10.21
N ALA A 83 3.19 8.20 -9.53
CA ALA A 83 2.13 7.21 -9.49
C ALA A 83 0.90 7.77 -10.23
N VAL A 84 0.65 7.25 -11.44
CA VAL A 84 -0.45 7.69 -12.30
C VAL A 84 -1.63 6.74 -12.11
N VAL A 85 -2.77 7.27 -11.76
CA VAL A 85 -4.02 6.53 -11.52
C VAL A 85 -5.11 6.94 -12.51
N THR A 86 -6.08 6.05 -12.72
CA THR A 86 -7.20 6.28 -13.63
C THR A 86 -8.53 6.13 -12.91
N GLU A 87 -9.63 6.44 -13.59
CA GLU A 87 -11.00 6.22 -13.08
C GLU A 87 -11.31 4.75 -12.72
N LYS A 88 -10.46 3.81 -13.16
CA LYS A 88 -10.59 2.37 -12.85
C LYS A 88 -9.77 1.92 -11.66
N THR A 89 -8.96 2.82 -11.11
CA THR A 89 -8.04 2.47 -10.00
C THR A 89 -8.80 2.30 -8.71
N ILE A 90 -8.55 1.19 -8.02
CA ILE A 90 -9.02 0.91 -6.67
C ILE A 90 -7.84 0.42 -5.83
N PHE A 91 -7.57 1.14 -4.76
CA PHE A 91 -6.52 0.83 -3.79
C PHE A 91 -7.11 0.20 -2.53
N ALA A 92 -6.40 -0.76 -1.92
CA ALA A 92 -6.66 -1.23 -0.56
C ALA A 92 -5.44 -1.96 0.03
N THR A 93 -5.39 -2.01 1.36
CA THR A 93 -4.44 -2.83 2.15
C THR A 93 -5.22 -3.76 3.08
N PRO A 94 -5.80 -4.85 2.56
CA PRO A 94 -6.73 -5.71 3.28
C PRO A 94 -6.06 -6.87 4.04
N GLU A 95 -4.76 -6.78 4.34
CA GLU A 95 -3.93 -7.88 4.88
C GLU A 95 -4.50 -8.47 6.18
N ALA A 96 -5.07 -7.64 7.07
CA ALA A 96 -5.68 -8.12 8.32
C ALA A 96 -6.83 -9.11 8.07
N SER A 97 -7.52 -9.01 6.92
CA SER A 97 -8.59 -9.93 6.54
C SER A 97 -8.11 -11.32 6.11
N VAL A 98 -6.82 -11.47 5.85
CA VAL A 98 -6.16 -12.76 5.56
C VAL A 98 -5.25 -13.23 6.70
N GLY A 99 -5.31 -12.58 7.87
CA GLY A 99 -4.50 -12.94 9.03
C GLY A 99 -3.04 -12.48 8.96
N LEU A 100 -2.73 -11.51 8.08
CA LEU A 100 -1.41 -10.89 7.95
C LEU A 100 -1.48 -9.44 8.43
N HIS A 101 -0.36 -8.90 8.88
CA HIS A 101 -0.23 -7.45 9.09
C HIS A 101 0.00 -6.73 7.76
N THR A 102 -0.26 -5.42 7.71
CA THR A 102 0.07 -4.62 6.54
C THR A 102 1.58 -4.40 6.50
N ASP A 103 2.24 -5.02 5.53
CA ASP A 103 3.69 -5.04 5.31
C ASP A 103 4.12 -4.18 4.11
N CYS A 104 5.31 -4.46 3.57
CA CYS A 104 5.82 -3.85 2.33
C CYS A 104 5.91 -2.33 2.36
N SER A 105 6.48 -1.76 3.40
CA SER A 105 6.63 -0.32 3.69
C SER A 105 5.36 0.39 4.17
N PHE A 106 4.24 -0.27 4.28
CA PHE A 106 3.00 0.40 4.67
C PHE A 106 2.96 0.85 6.13
N SER A 107 3.74 0.28 7.05
CA SER A 107 3.86 0.89 8.38
C SER A 107 4.50 2.28 8.33
N TYR A 108 5.37 2.54 7.34
CA TYR A 108 5.91 3.86 7.06
C TYR A 108 4.91 4.75 6.32
N ILE A 109 4.31 4.27 5.22
CA ILE A 109 3.40 5.03 4.37
C ILE A 109 2.13 5.42 5.14
N HIS A 110 1.44 4.44 5.73
CA HIS A 110 0.20 4.66 6.47
C HIS A 110 0.38 5.57 7.69
N SER A 111 1.51 5.47 8.40
CA SER A 111 1.78 6.32 9.55
C SER A 111 1.95 7.80 9.20
N ARG A 112 2.07 8.14 7.92
CA ARG A 112 2.26 9.50 7.39
C ARG A 112 1.06 10.06 6.65
N LEU A 113 -0.01 9.25 6.51
CA LEU A 113 -1.28 9.74 5.98
C LEU A 113 -1.96 10.70 6.97
N PRO A 114 -2.86 11.58 6.50
CA PRO A 114 -3.53 12.56 7.34
C PRO A 114 -4.27 11.91 8.52
N GLY A 115 -4.03 12.40 9.71
CA GLY A 115 -4.70 11.93 10.93
C GLY A 115 -4.45 10.44 11.19
N TYR A 116 -5.53 9.68 11.26
CA TYR A 116 -5.54 8.23 11.44
C TYR A 116 -6.03 7.48 10.18
N LEU A 117 -5.97 8.11 9.01
CA LEU A 117 -6.41 7.48 7.76
C LEU A 117 -5.67 6.17 7.48
N GLY A 118 -4.37 6.12 7.78
CA GLY A 118 -3.56 4.92 7.54
C GLY A 118 -4.00 3.73 8.40
N GLU A 119 -4.22 3.95 9.70
CA GLU A 119 -4.76 2.91 10.58
C GLU A 119 -6.15 2.46 10.12
N TYR A 120 -7.00 3.41 9.72
CA TYR A 120 -8.31 3.11 9.18
C TYR A 120 -8.23 2.20 7.95
N LEU A 121 -7.41 2.53 6.96
CA LEU A 121 -7.25 1.74 5.73
C LEU A 121 -6.73 0.33 6.03
N ALA A 122 -5.70 0.23 6.87
CA ALA A 122 -5.04 -1.03 7.16
C ALA A 122 -5.89 -2.00 8.02
N LEU A 123 -6.63 -1.47 9.00
CA LEU A 123 -7.42 -2.32 9.88
C LEU A 123 -8.76 -2.72 9.27
N THR A 124 -9.36 -1.84 8.47
CA THR A 124 -10.69 -2.09 7.89
C THR A 124 -10.64 -2.72 6.50
N GLY A 125 -9.50 -2.62 5.81
CA GLY A 125 -9.38 -2.99 4.40
C GLY A 125 -10.23 -2.09 3.49
N ALA A 126 -10.52 -0.86 3.92
CA ALA A 126 -11.31 0.10 3.15
C ALA A 126 -10.64 0.39 1.80
N ARG A 127 -11.48 0.65 0.80
CA ARG A 127 -11.02 0.92 -0.56
C ARG A 127 -11.02 2.40 -0.83
N LEU A 128 -9.98 2.86 -1.53
CA LEU A 128 -9.93 4.20 -2.08
C LEU A 128 -10.01 4.13 -3.61
N ASN A 129 -10.77 5.03 -4.21
CA ASN A 129 -10.74 5.28 -5.64
C ASN A 129 -9.57 6.22 -6.00
N ALA A 130 -9.35 6.46 -7.29
CA ALA A 130 -8.25 7.29 -7.77
C ALA A 130 -8.26 8.72 -7.21
N LYS A 131 -9.44 9.35 -7.11
CA LYS A 131 -9.58 10.72 -6.59
C LYS A 131 -9.18 10.78 -5.11
N GLU A 132 -9.58 9.77 -4.36
CA GLU A 132 -9.21 9.63 -2.95
C GLU A 132 -7.71 9.34 -2.77
N MET A 133 -7.11 8.51 -3.66
CA MET A 133 -5.67 8.26 -3.64
C MET A 133 -4.87 9.55 -3.89
N ILE A 134 -5.27 10.38 -4.86
CA ILE A 134 -4.64 11.69 -5.12
C ILE A 134 -4.74 12.56 -3.87
N SER A 135 -5.95 12.70 -3.31
CA SER A 135 -6.18 13.57 -2.16
C SER A 135 -5.51 13.07 -0.87
N ALA A 136 -5.32 11.76 -0.73
CA ALA A 136 -4.58 11.14 0.38
C ALA A 136 -3.05 11.16 0.20
N GLY A 137 -2.53 11.55 -0.97
CA GLY A 137 -1.10 11.53 -1.29
C GLY A 137 -0.54 10.15 -1.62
N LEU A 138 -1.39 9.17 -1.94
CA LEU A 138 -1.02 7.80 -2.35
C LEU A 138 -0.79 7.67 -3.87
N ALA A 139 -1.17 8.69 -4.63
CA ALA A 139 -0.90 8.81 -6.05
C ALA A 139 -0.59 10.28 -6.39
N THR A 140 0.05 10.51 -7.53
CA THR A 140 0.55 11.84 -7.92
C THR A 140 -0.26 12.50 -9.04
N HIS A 141 -0.76 11.69 -10.00
CA HIS A 141 -1.45 12.22 -11.17
C HIS A 141 -2.67 11.36 -11.53
N PHE A 142 -3.75 12.02 -11.90
CA PHE A 142 -4.91 11.36 -12.47
C PHE A 142 -4.92 11.55 -13.99
N VAL A 143 -4.97 10.44 -14.72
CA VAL A 143 -5.03 10.41 -16.18
C VAL A 143 -6.17 9.50 -16.61
N SER A 144 -7.06 9.94 -17.52
CA SER A 144 -8.11 9.07 -18.07
C SER A 144 -7.50 7.82 -18.70
N SER A 145 -8.09 6.66 -18.46
CA SER A 145 -7.59 5.38 -19.00
C SER A 145 -7.46 5.37 -20.52
N GLU A 146 -8.25 6.18 -21.22
CA GLU A 146 -8.20 6.34 -22.67
C GLU A 146 -6.90 7.00 -23.16
N LYS A 147 -6.26 7.80 -22.31
CA LYS A 147 -5.02 8.53 -22.63
C LYS A 147 -3.74 7.79 -22.25
N LEU A 148 -3.84 6.66 -21.51
CA LEU A 148 -2.65 5.97 -21.02
C LEU A 148 -1.72 5.47 -22.13
N GLU A 149 -2.26 4.99 -23.24
CA GLU A 149 -1.44 4.51 -24.36
C GLU A 149 -0.62 5.65 -25.00
N GLU A 150 -1.22 6.82 -25.13
CA GLU A 150 -0.56 7.99 -25.66
C GLU A 150 0.49 8.55 -24.70
N LEU A 151 0.16 8.62 -23.41
CA LEU A 151 1.12 8.98 -22.35
C LEU A 151 2.32 8.02 -22.37
N GLU A 152 2.11 6.72 -22.44
CA GLU A 152 3.21 5.74 -22.52
C GLU A 152 4.09 6.00 -23.75
N LYS A 153 3.51 6.21 -24.91
CA LYS A 153 4.26 6.53 -26.13
C LYS A 153 5.08 7.82 -26.00
N ARG A 154 4.56 8.84 -25.35
CA ARG A 154 5.26 10.08 -25.10
C ARG A 154 6.44 9.89 -24.15
N LEU A 155 6.25 9.15 -23.05
CA LEU A 155 7.32 8.82 -22.10
C LEU A 155 8.42 7.97 -22.72
N LEU A 156 8.08 7.00 -23.58
CA LEU A 156 9.05 6.17 -24.31
C LEU A 156 9.95 6.99 -25.26
N ASN A 157 9.45 8.06 -25.81
CA ASN A 157 10.15 8.93 -26.75
C ASN A 157 10.87 10.11 -26.08
N LEU A 158 10.79 10.23 -24.75
CA LEU A 158 11.34 11.38 -24.02
C LEU A 158 12.88 11.39 -24.00
N ASP A 159 13.50 10.20 -24.04
CA ASP A 159 14.96 9.96 -24.05
C ASP A 159 15.75 10.70 -22.95
N THR A 160 15.09 11.02 -21.84
CA THR A 160 15.69 11.61 -20.64
C THR A 160 15.02 11.09 -19.37
N GLY A 161 15.78 11.09 -18.27
CA GLY A 161 15.28 10.83 -16.91
C GLY A 161 15.15 12.11 -16.07
N ASP A 162 15.28 13.30 -16.70
CA ASP A 162 15.06 14.55 -16.00
C ASP A 162 13.64 14.62 -15.43
N GLU A 163 13.56 14.84 -14.11
CA GLU A 163 12.28 14.82 -13.39
C GLU A 163 11.29 15.85 -13.92
N SER A 164 11.76 17.04 -14.24
CA SER A 164 10.91 18.12 -14.72
C SER A 164 10.33 17.79 -16.09
N ALA A 165 11.14 17.20 -16.98
CA ALA A 165 10.70 16.77 -18.29
C ALA A 165 9.68 15.61 -18.21
N VAL A 166 9.92 14.61 -17.34
CA VAL A 166 8.96 13.51 -17.11
C VAL A 166 7.66 14.06 -16.54
N ARG A 167 7.74 14.93 -15.54
CA ARG A 167 6.58 15.59 -14.92
C ARG A 167 5.77 16.36 -15.95
N ALA A 168 6.41 17.19 -16.76
CA ALA A 168 5.73 17.97 -17.79
C ALA A 168 4.95 17.09 -18.77
N VAL A 169 5.53 15.96 -19.22
CA VAL A 169 4.84 15.01 -20.08
C VAL A 169 3.61 14.41 -19.38
N ILE A 170 3.71 14.02 -18.10
CA ILE A 170 2.58 13.45 -17.38
C ILE A 170 1.48 14.51 -17.18
N GLU A 171 1.85 15.75 -16.87
CA GLU A 171 0.92 16.88 -16.67
C GLU A 171 0.13 17.23 -17.94
N GLU A 172 0.70 17.05 -19.16
CA GLU A 172 -0.02 17.24 -20.44
C GLU A 172 -1.30 16.35 -20.52
N PHE A 173 -1.30 15.18 -19.87
CA PHE A 173 -2.39 14.21 -19.89
C PHE A 173 -3.23 14.23 -18.62
N SER A 174 -2.74 14.88 -17.58
CA SER A 174 -3.36 14.87 -16.26
C SER A 174 -4.59 15.77 -16.19
N THR A 175 -5.45 15.46 -15.24
CA THR A 175 -6.62 16.28 -14.91
C THR A 175 -6.71 16.41 -13.39
N ASP A 176 -6.96 17.62 -12.91
CA ASP A 176 -7.23 17.85 -11.50
C ASP A 176 -8.55 17.21 -11.11
N VAL A 177 -8.52 16.46 -10.02
CA VAL A 177 -9.68 15.74 -9.50
C VAL A 177 -9.88 16.02 -8.02
N GLN A 178 -11.12 15.98 -7.57
CA GLN A 178 -11.50 16.13 -6.17
C GLN A 178 -12.30 14.91 -5.72
N PRO A 179 -12.22 14.50 -4.45
CA PRO A 179 -13.06 13.45 -3.90
C PRO A 179 -14.54 13.75 -4.08
N ASP A 180 -15.33 12.70 -4.30
CA ASP A 180 -16.77 12.81 -4.40
C ASP A 180 -17.41 13.14 -3.02
N GLU A 181 -18.65 13.63 -2.99
CA GLU A 181 -19.32 14.06 -1.75
C GLU A 181 -19.46 12.93 -0.71
N ASP A 182 -19.58 11.68 -1.17
CA ASP A 182 -19.68 10.49 -0.33
C ASP A 182 -18.33 9.90 0.08
N SER A 183 -17.23 10.49 -0.36
CA SER A 183 -15.87 10.02 -0.07
C SER A 183 -15.64 9.82 1.43
N ILE A 184 -14.88 8.74 1.72
CA ILE A 184 -14.42 8.46 3.09
C ILE A 184 -13.52 9.56 3.64
N LEU A 185 -12.86 10.34 2.80
CA LEU A 185 -12.03 11.47 3.22
C LEU A 185 -12.86 12.57 3.87
N ASN A 186 -14.14 12.71 3.52
CA ASN A 186 -15.06 13.61 4.17
C ASN A 186 -15.51 13.12 5.58
N LYS A 187 -15.10 11.91 5.97
CA LYS A 187 -15.38 11.30 7.28
C LYS A 187 -14.16 11.29 8.20
N LEU A 188 -13.07 11.95 7.82
CA LEU A 188 -11.81 11.96 8.59
C LEU A 188 -11.99 12.45 10.03
N SER A 189 -12.88 13.39 10.28
CA SER A 189 -13.19 13.86 11.64
C SER A 189 -13.64 12.71 12.55
N THR A 190 -14.60 11.91 12.09
CA THR A 190 -15.12 10.74 12.84
C THR A 190 -14.07 9.63 12.92
N ILE A 191 -13.35 9.37 11.82
CA ILE A 191 -12.24 8.40 11.78
C ILE A 191 -11.20 8.77 12.83
N ASN A 192 -10.75 10.03 12.84
CA ASN A 192 -9.76 10.51 13.79
C ASN A 192 -10.23 10.39 15.24
N LYS A 193 -11.49 10.73 15.51
CA LYS A 193 -12.09 10.56 16.82
C LYS A 193 -12.05 9.09 17.28
N CYS A 194 -12.44 8.15 16.45
CA CYS A 194 -12.48 6.73 16.81
C CYS A 194 -11.07 6.13 16.94
N PHE A 195 -10.18 6.42 15.99
CA PHE A 195 -8.82 5.88 15.98
C PHE A 195 -7.85 6.59 16.95
N SER A 196 -8.27 7.66 17.64
CA SER A 196 -7.49 8.23 18.75
C SER A 196 -7.44 7.30 19.97
N ALA A 197 -8.34 6.32 20.07
CA ALA A 197 -8.32 5.30 21.11
C ALA A 197 -7.07 4.41 21.01
N GLU A 198 -6.59 3.88 22.16
CA GLU A 198 -5.32 3.17 22.21
C GLU A 198 -5.39 1.74 21.66
N THR A 199 -6.49 1.04 21.91
CA THR A 199 -6.66 -0.37 21.56
C THR A 199 -7.64 -0.59 20.43
N VAL A 200 -7.54 -1.73 19.73
CA VAL A 200 -8.50 -2.11 18.68
C VAL A 200 -9.91 -2.24 19.27
N GLU A 201 -10.01 -2.79 20.49
CA GLU A 201 -11.27 -2.94 21.22
C GLU A 201 -11.96 -1.60 21.47
N ASP A 202 -11.19 -0.59 21.88
CA ASP A 202 -11.73 0.75 22.16
C ASP A 202 -12.05 1.52 20.86
N ILE A 203 -11.28 1.30 19.79
CA ILE A 203 -11.61 1.79 18.44
C ILE A 203 -12.96 1.25 17.99
N ILE A 204 -13.21 -0.06 18.16
CA ILE A 204 -14.50 -0.69 17.81
C ILE A 204 -15.64 -0.07 18.62
N LYS A 205 -15.48 0.06 19.96
CA LYS A 205 -16.48 0.70 20.82
C LYS A 205 -16.78 2.14 20.42
N ALA A 206 -15.74 2.89 20.05
CA ALA A 206 -15.92 4.25 19.56
C ALA A 206 -16.74 4.29 18.28
N PHE A 207 -16.47 3.39 17.31
CA PHE A 207 -17.28 3.27 16.09
C PHE A 207 -18.70 2.79 16.37
N GLU A 208 -18.91 1.90 17.31
CA GLU A 208 -20.28 1.47 17.74
C GLU A 208 -21.07 2.64 18.28
N SER A 209 -20.44 3.51 19.07
CA SER A 209 -21.07 4.72 19.58
C SER A 209 -21.42 5.71 18.48
N GLU A 210 -20.50 5.93 17.53
CA GLU A 210 -20.73 6.82 16.37
C GLU A 210 -21.78 6.27 15.39
N ALA A 211 -21.89 4.94 15.25
CA ALA A 211 -22.88 4.30 14.38
C ALA A 211 -24.32 4.56 14.80
N SER A 212 -24.58 4.92 16.06
CA SER A 212 -25.91 5.28 16.57
C SER A 212 -26.35 6.68 16.17
N ILE A 213 -25.47 7.51 15.59
CA ILE A 213 -25.75 8.89 15.18
C ILE A 213 -26.29 8.88 13.75
N ASP A 214 -27.36 9.62 13.51
CA ASP A 214 -27.94 9.78 12.18
C ASP A 214 -26.91 10.34 11.17
N GLY A 215 -26.90 9.74 9.97
CA GLY A 215 -25.94 10.09 8.92
C GLY A 215 -24.66 9.23 8.92
N ASN A 216 -24.48 8.37 9.93
CA ASN A 216 -23.29 7.50 10.08
C ASN A 216 -23.48 6.05 9.59
N GLN A 217 -24.41 5.81 8.66
CA GLN A 217 -24.66 4.46 8.11
C GLN A 217 -23.41 3.83 7.45
N TRP A 218 -22.46 4.67 7.00
CA TRP A 218 -21.16 4.24 6.44
C TRP A 218 -20.30 3.46 7.45
N ILE A 219 -20.58 3.55 8.76
CA ILE A 219 -19.82 2.84 9.82
C ILE A 219 -20.15 1.34 9.87
N ALA A 220 -21.35 0.93 9.46
CA ALA A 220 -21.71 -0.49 9.51
C ALA A 220 -20.75 -1.41 8.72
N PRO A 221 -20.35 -1.11 7.48
CA PRO A 221 -19.34 -1.89 6.78
C PRO A 221 -17.94 -1.81 7.43
N VAL A 222 -17.59 -0.69 8.08
CA VAL A 222 -16.33 -0.56 8.84
C VAL A 222 -16.29 -1.57 9.99
N LEU A 223 -17.31 -1.57 10.85
CA LEU A 223 -17.43 -2.53 11.95
C LEU A 223 -17.45 -3.98 11.46
N LYS A 224 -18.13 -4.24 10.34
CA LYS A 224 -18.13 -5.58 9.72
C LYS A 224 -16.73 -6.00 9.28
N GLY A 225 -15.95 -5.10 8.69
CA GLY A 225 -14.57 -5.35 8.29
C GLY A 225 -13.67 -5.67 9.48
N LEU A 226 -13.71 -4.83 10.51
CA LEU A 226 -12.94 -5.02 11.75
C LEU A 226 -13.25 -6.37 12.42
N ARG A 227 -14.53 -6.70 12.59
CA ARG A 227 -14.95 -7.94 13.24
C ARG A 227 -14.66 -9.22 12.44
N ARG A 228 -14.50 -9.09 11.13
CA ARG A 228 -14.18 -10.21 10.24
C ARG A 228 -12.68 -10.51 10.19
N SER A 229 -11.84 -9.54 10.44
CA SER A 229 -10.39 -9.66 10.35
C SER A 229 -9.82 -10.45 11.54
N SER A 230 -8.61 -11.02 11.36
CA SER A 230 -7.92 -11.72 12.45
C SER A 230 -7.68 -10.77 13.63
N PRO A 231 -8.11 -11.13 14.86
CA PRO A 231 -7.84 -10.34 16.05
C PRO A 231 -6.35 -10.07 16.29
N THR A 232 -5.52 -11.09 16.08
CA THR A 232 -4.07 -10.97 16.20
C THR A 232 -3.49 -10.02 15.16
N ALA A 233 -3.89 -10.15 13.88
CA ALA A 233 -3.41 -9.29 12.80
C ALA A 233 -3.81 -7.83 13.00
N LEU A 234 -5.01 -7.55 13.49
CA LEU A 234 -5.46 -6.19 13.82
C LEU A 234 -4.55 -5.53 14.87
N LYS A 235 -4.24 -6.22 15.97
CA LYS A 235 -3.36 -5.69 17.03
C LYS A 235 -1.94 -5.46 16.54
N ILE A 236 -1.38 -6.40 15.77
CA ILE A 236 -0.04 -6.27 15.18
C ILE A 236 -0.01 -5.08 14.21
N THR A 237 -1.00 -4.95 13.33
CA THR A 237 -1.08 -3.87 12.33
C THR A 237 -1.18 -2.50 13.01
N LEU A 238 -2.08 -2.35 13.99
CA LEU A 238 -2.24 -1.10 14.72
C LEU A 238 -0.93 -0.64 15.37
N ARG A 239 -0.27 -1.54 16.10
CA ARG A 239 1.00 -1.26 16.76
C ARG A 239 2.09 -0.92 15.73
N SER A 240 2.19 -1.70 14.66
CA SER A 240 3.21 -1.50 13.62
C SER A 240 3.11 -0.11 12.97
N ILE A 241 1.90 0.35 12.62
CA ILE A 241 1.70 1.67 12.03
C ILE A 241 2.03 2.77 13.04
N ARG A 242 1.57 2.64 14.29
CA ARG A 242 1.83 3.64 15.34
C ARG A 242 3.30 3.80 15.68
N GLU A 243 4.05 2.70 15.76
CA GLU A 243 5.51 2.75 15.89
C GLU A 243 6.15 3.40 14.66
N GLY A 244 5.65 3.12 13.46
CA GLY A 244 6.12 3.69 12.20
C GLY A 244 6.11 5.22 12.14
N ARG A 245 5.26 5.89 12.94
CA ARG A 245 5.24 7.37 13.06
C ARG A 245 6.59 7.96 13.50
N LYS A 246 7.38 7.20 14.26
CA LYS A 246 8.67 7.61 14.82
C LYS A 246 9.85 6.91 14.14
N GLN A 247 9.61 6.04 13.19
CA GLN A 247 10.62 5.22 12.53
C GLN A 247 10.93 5.75 11.12
N SER A 248 12.18 5.58 10.71
CA SER A 248 12.60 5.74 9.32
C SER A 248 12.06 4.60 8.44
N LEU A 249 12.13 4.75 7.12
CA LEU A 249 11.74 3.68 6.20
C LEU A 249 12.55 2.39 6.39
N PRO A 250 13.90 2.42 6.51
CA PRO A 250 14.68 1.21 6.84
C PRO A 250 14.25 0.52 8.13
N GLU A 251 13.98 1.27 9.21
CA GLU A 251 13.50 0.71 10.47
C GLU A 251 12.11 0.07 10.32
N CYS A 252 11.20 0.70 9.57
CA CYS A 252 9.89 0.13 9.25
C CYS A 252 10.03 -1.18 8.46
N LEU A 253 10.85 -1.21 7.40
CA LEU A 253 11.09 -2.41 6.59
C LEU A 253 11.69 -3.56 7.42
N THR A 254 12.67 -3.26 8.28
CA THR A 254 13.26 -4.25 9.17
C THR A 254 12.24 -4.80 10.15
N LYS A 255 11.41 -3.96 10.75
CA LYS A 255 10.30 -4.37 11.63
C LYS A 255 9.29 -5.23 10.86
N GLU A 256 8.82 -4.78 9.72
CA GLU A 256 7.84 -5.51 8.90
C GLU A 256 8.36 -6.88 8.49
N PHE A 257 9.64 -7.00 8.13
CA PHE A 257 10.29 -8.29 7.85
C PHE A 257 10.18 -9.25 9.04
N ARG A 258 10.48 -8.79 10.26
CA ARG A 258 10.32 -9.60 11.49
C ARG A 258 8.89 -10.08 11.65
N LEU A 259 7.93 -9.16 11.55
CA LEU A 259 6.51 -9.45 11.72
C LEU A 259 6.05 -10.50 10.70
N THR A 260 6.35 -10.28 9.42
CA THR A 260 6.00 -11.22 8.34
C THR A 260 6.63 -12.59 8.58
N MET A 261 7.93 -12.65 8.88
CA MET A 261 8.62 -13.92 9.11
C MET A 261 8.07 -14.66 10.34
N ASN A 262 7.75 -13.96 11.43
CA ASN A 262 7.17 -14.56 12.62
C ASN A 262 5.75 -15.07 12.39
N ILE A 263 4.92 -14.33 11.64
CA ILE A 263 3.58 -14.77 11.25
C ILE A 263 3.65 -16.00 10.36
N LEU A 264 4.49 -16.01 9.33
CA LEU A 264 4.68 -17.17 8.44
C LEU A 264 5.24 -18.39 9.18
N ARG A 265 6.04 -18.20 10.22
CA ARG A 265 6.54 -19.28 11.09
C ARG A 265 5.52 -19.72 12.15
N SER A 266 4.35 -19.12 12.18
CA SER A 266 3.27 -19.39 13.16
C SER A 266 3.76 -19.25 14.61
N VAL A 267 4.56 -18.23 14.90
CA VAL A 267 5.12 -18.00 16.25
C VAL A 267 4.03 -17.78 17.30
N VAL A 268 2.89 -17.23 16.91
CA VAL A 268 1.71 -17.03 17.76
C VAL A 268 0.57 -17.95 17.35
N ASN A 269 0.20 -17.94 16.07
CA ASN A 269 -0.91 -18.73 15.55
C ASN A 269 -0.73 -18.98 14.03
N GLY A 270 -1.69 -19.70 13.45
CA GLY A 270 -1.72 -20.01 12.01
C GLY A 270 -2.72 -19.17 11.20
N ASP A 271 -3.12 -18.00 11.68
CA ASP A 271 -4.20 -17.19 11.08
C ASP A 271 -3.96 -16.85 9.62
N VAL A 272 -2.71 -16.58 9.21
CA VAL A 272 -2.39 -16.31 7.80
C VAL A 272 -2.74 -17.51 6.90
N TYR A 273 -2.49 -18.72 7.35
CA TYR A 273 -2.80 -19.93 6.58
C TYR A 273 -4.30 -20.19 6.56
N GLU A 274 -4.99 -19.93 7.68
CA GLU A 274 -6.45 -20.00 7.76
C GLU A 274 -7.13 -18.98 6.87
N GLY A 275 -6.62 -17.73 6.84
CA GLY A 275 -7.12 -16.68 5.94
C GLY A 275 -6.96 -17.06 4.48
N ILE A 276 -5.79 -17.58 4.10
CA ILE A 276 -5.53 -18.08 2.74
C ILE A 276 -6.48 -19.23 2.40
N ARG A 277 -6.68 -20.21 3.32
CA ARG A 277 -7.64 -21.28 3.13
C ARG A 277 -9.02 -20.73 2.84
N ALA A 278 -9.52 -19.89 3.74
CA ALA A 278 -10.90 -19.41 3.70
C ALA A 278 -11.20 -18.51 2.49
N LEU A 279 -10.22 -17.67 2.06
CA LEU A 279 -10.44 -16.67 1.02
C LEU A 279 -9.98 -17.11 -0.37
N SER A 280 -8.98 -18.00 -0.45
CA SER A 280 -8.33 -18.32 -1.73
C SER A 280 -8.47 -19.79 -2.14
N ILE A 281 -8.42 -20.72 -1.21
CA ILE A 281 -8.48 -22.17 -1.48
C ILE A 281 -9.92 -22.65 -1.46
N ASP A 282 -10.54 -22.67 -0.29
CA ASP A 282 -11.91 -23.18 -0.09
C ASP A 282 -12.97 -22.16 -0.51
N LYS A 283 -12.64 -20.88 -0.44
CA LYS A 283 -13.50 -19.73 -0.80
C LYS A 283 -14.82 -19.70 -0.03
N ASP A 284 -14.82 -20.28 1.17
CA ASP A 284 -15.99 -20.27 2.07
C ASP A 284 -16.20 -18.89 2.73
N ASN A 285 -15.20 -18.03 2.68
CA ASN A 285 -15.18 -16.69 3.30
C ASN A 285 -15.50 -16.73 4.80
N ALA A 286 -15.21 -17.82 5.47
CA ALA A 286 -15.48 -18.07 6.88
C ALA A 286 -14.21 -18.51 7.64
N PRO A 287 -13.22 -17.61 7.80
CA PRO A 287 -11.99 -17.93 8.53
C PRO A 287 -12.30 -18.20 10.00
N LYS A 288 -11.60 -19.19 10.56
CA LYS A 288 -11.66 -19.59 11.96
C LYS A 288 -10.40 -19.11 12.66
N TRP A 289 -10.42 -17.87 13.12
CA TRP A 289 -9.27 -17.25 13.77
C TRP A 289 -8.94 -17.91 15.12
N ASN A 290 -7.69 -17.90 15.51
CA ASN A 290 -7.21 -18.39 16.79
C ASN A 290 -6.14 -17.42 17.38
N PRO A 291 -6.49 -16.67 18.45
CA PRO A 291 -7.77 -16.66 19.17
C PRO A 291 -8.92 -16.06 18.36
N THR A 292 -10.15 -16.35 18.79
CA THR A 292 -11.37 -15.94 18.09
C THR A 292 -11.78 -14.50 18.35
N THR A 293 -11.34 -13.93 19.47
CA THR A 293 -11.71 -12.58 19.91
C THR A 293 -10.47 -11.74 20.24
N LEU A 294 -10.64 -10.41 20.22
CA LEU A 294 -9.55 -9.47 20.56
C LEU A 294 -9.11 -9.63 22.02
N GLU A 295 -10.05 -9.86 22.92
CA GLU A 295 -9.80 -10.00 24.36
C GLU A 295 -8.93 -11.22 24.69
N GLU A 296 -8.97 -12.25 23.86
CA GLU A 296 -8.17 -13.46 24.02
C GLU A 296 -6.73 -13.30 23.51
N VAL A 297 -6.46 -12.28 22.68
CA VAL A 297 -5.10 -12.00 22.17
C VAL A 297 -4.25 -11.41 23.30
N LYS A 298 -3.24 -12.14 23.75
CA LYS A 298 -2.33 -11.72 24.81
C LYS A 298 -1.28 -10.73 24.30
N ASN A 299 -0.97 -9.72 25.10
CA ASN A 299 0.08 -8.75 24.75
C ASN A 299 1.44 -9.41 24.61
N GLU A 300 1.75 -10.42 25.44
CA GLU A 300 3.00 -11.19 25.38
C GLU A 300 3.16 -11.92 24.03
N ASP A 301 2.06 -12.34 23.41
CA ASP A 301 2.08 -12.97 22.09
C ASP A 301 2.39 -11.92 21.00
N ILE A 302 1.80 -10.73 21.11
CA ILE A 302 2.13 -9.61 20.23
C ILE A 302 3.60 -9.20 20.41
N ASP A 303 4.08 -9.07 21.65
CA ASP A 303 5.48 -8.71 21.94
C ASP A 303 6.46 -9.70 21.30
N ARG A 304 6.12 -10.99 21.28
CA ARG A 304 7.01 -12.02 20.68
C ARG A 304 7.23 -11.80 19.18
N VAL A 305 6.21 -11.38 18.40
CA VAL A 305 6.40 -11.17 16.97
C VAL A 305 7.18 -9.89 16.65
N PHE A 306 7.28 -8.96 17.60
CA PHE A 306 8.08 -7.74 17.47
C PHE A 306 9.54 -7.92 17.92
N GLN A 307 9.90 -9.06 18.55
CA GLN A 307 11.27 -9.27 19.03
C GLN A 307 12.27 -9.25 17.87
N PRO A 308 13.42 -8.58 18.02
CA PRO A 308 14.48 -8.60 17.03
C PRO A 308 15.00 -10.01 16.76
N PHE A 309 15.38 -10.28 15.52
CA PHE A 309 16.18 -11.45 15.18
C PHE A 309 17.65 -11.24 15.55
N SER A 310 18.46 -12.30 15.44
CA SER A 310 19.92 -12.12 15.47
C SER A 310 20.35 -11.26 14.27
N SER A 311 21.48 -10.56 14.41
CA SER A 311 22.00 -9.69 13.35
C SER A 311 22.16 -10.38 11.98
N GLU A 312 22.40 -11.70 11.99
CA GLU A 312 22.54 -12.51 10.78
C GLU A 312 21.19 -12.84 10.10
N GLN A 313 20.11 -12.83 10.87
CA GLN A 313 18.75 -13.16 10.39
C GLN A 313 17.90 -11.92 10.12
N GLU A 314 18.35 -10.76 10.56
CA GLU A 314 17.66 -9.51 10.38
C GLU A 314 17.76 -9.02 8.93
N LEU A 315 16.72 -8.35 8.43
CA LEU A 315 16.80 -7.70 7.14
C LEU A 315 17.89 -6.64 7.14
N GLN A 316 18.84 -6.79 6.23
CA GLN A 316 19.88 -5.79 6.00
C GLN A 316 19.39 -4.81 4.92
N VAL A 317 19.10 -3.60 5.34
CA VAL A 317 18.77 -2.52 4.39
C VAL A 317 20.07 -1.78 4.05
N PRO A 318 20.44 -1.61 2.76
CA PRO A 318 21.69 -0.94 2.39
C PRO A 318 21.78 0.47 2.97
N SER A 319 22.85 0.75 3.72
CA SER A 319 23.05 2.05 4.39
C SER A 319 23.38 3.17 3.40
N ASP A 320 23.99 2.84 2.26
CA ASP A 320 24.40 3.80 1.23
C ASP A 320 23.21 4.41 0.50
N ASP A 321 22.06 3.77 0.57
CA ASP A 321 20.80 4.24 -0.02
C ASP A 321 19.95 5.11 0.93
N SER A 322 20.44 5.43 2.11
CA SER A 322 19.69 6.23 3.10
C SER A 322 19.24 7.58 2.55
N ASN A 323 20.06 8.21 1.70
CA ASN A 323 19.72 9.47 1.01
C ASN A 323 18.72 9.27 -0.13
N ARG A 324 18.74 8.12 -0.81
CA ARG A 324 17.82 7.75 -1.88
C ARG A 324 16.38 7.63 -1.36
N TRP A 325 16.19 6.99 -0.21
CA TRP A 325 14.88 6.81 0.42
C TRP A 325 14.33 8.10 1.04
N ALA A 326 15.19 8.92 1.64
CA ALA A 326 14.79 10.18 2.28
C ALA A 326 14.28 11.22 1.26
N VAL A 327 14.78 11.18 0.02
CA VAL A 327 14.40 12.14 -1.03
C VAL A 327 13.14 11.69 -1.79
N THR A 328 12.82 10.39 -1.81
CA THR A 328 11.79 9.83 -2.70
C THR A 328 10.39 9.87 -2.10
N TYR A 329 10.23 9.85 -0.79
CA TYR A 329 8.92 9.88 -0.17
C TYR A 329 8.82 11.05 0.82
N SER A 330 8.56 12.22 0.27
CA SER A 330 7.88 13.29 1.00
C SER A 330 6.45 13.25 0.49
N PRO A 331 5.46 12.84 1.30
CA PRO A 331 4.07 12.99 0.91
C PRO A 331 3.90 14.48 0.61
N GLN A 332 3.68 14.82 -0.65
CA GLN A 332 3.25 16.18 -1.02
C GLN A 332 1.80 16.31 -0.55
N ILE A 333 1.62 16.27 0.78
CA ILE A 333 0.38 16.69 1.40
C ILE A 333 0.37 18.19 1.19
N SER A 334 -0.28 18.61 0.11
CA SER A 334 -0.78 19.97 0.01
C SER A 334 -1.85 20.09 1.10
N VAL A 335 -1.44 20.49 2.30
CA VAL A 335 -2.32 20.83 3.42
C VAL A 335 -3.30 21.94 3.05
N ALA A 336 -3.12 22.58 1.90
CA ALA A 336 -3.93 23.70 1.41
C ALA A 336 -5.38 23.34 1.05
N HIS A 337 -5.75 22.06 0.92
CA HIS A 337 -7.11 21.69 0.51
C HIS A 337 -7.96 20.98 1.59
N ILE A 338 -7.41 20.75 2.77
CA ILE A 338 -8.16 20.15 3.91
C ILE A 338 -8.56 21.23 4.96
N THR A 339 -8.16 22.49 4.79
CA THR A 339 -8.48 23.56 5.70
C THR A 339 -9.76 24.32 5.30
N HIS A 340 -10.92 23.66 5.40
CA HIS A 340 -12.15 24.33 5.83
C HIS A 340 -12.70 23.60 7.06
N GLY A 341 -12.04 23.84 8.18
CA GLY A 341 -12.42 23.35 9.49
C GLY A 341 -11.27 23.61 10.47
N SER A 342 -11.26 24.80 11.03
CA SER A 342 -10.39 25.23 12.13
C SER A 342 -10.24 24.16 13.22
N TYR A 343 -9.06 23.55 13.37
CA TYR A 343 -8.56 22.95 14.62
C TYR A 343 -7.04 22.84 14.56
N LEU A 344 -6.37 24.00 14.74
CA LEU A 344 -5.09 24.12 15.36
C LEU A 344 -5.29 25.16 16.46
N ASP A 345 -5.52 24.66 17.69
CA ASP A 345 -5.17 25.31 18.95
C ASP A 345 -5.86 24.55 20.10
N SER A 346 -5.14 23.65 20.71
CA SER A 346 -5.06 23.37 22.16
C SER A 346 -4.26 22.10 22.39
#